data_d2c9ca139912eb9135b8afbf299ca44e
#
_entry.id   d2c9ca139912eb9135b8afbf299ca44e
#
_cell.length_a   1.000
_cell.length_b   1.000
_cell.length_c   1.000
_cell.angle_alpha   90.00
_cell.angle_beta   90.00
_cell.angle_gamma   90.00
#
_symmetry.space_group_name_H-M   'P 1'
#
loop_
_entity.id
_entity.type
_entity.pdbx_description
1 polymer ?
#
loop_
_entity_poly.entity_id
_entity_poly.type
_entity_poly.pdbx_seq_one_letter_code
_entity_poly.pdbx_strand_id
1 'polypeptide(L)'
;NMLDLNFSYTSADVFKSFYQMGENGRYINLYSTLILDTIYPILYTSLILGAYVKLFKNNNLILFIPTTAFLLDITENINIAYMNINYLDLNETQVMLGSMVTSIKWLTITTMILVLVFGYLKKK
;
A
#
# COMPACT_ATOMS: atom_id res chain seq x y z
N ASN A 1 1.22 -15.16 -4.81
CA ASN A 1 2.23 -14.22 -4.33
C ASN A 1 1.78 -12.79 -4.62
N MET A 2 1.35 -12.08 -3.60
CA MET A 2 0.94 -10.69 -3.72
C MET A 2 2.14 -9.77 -3.53
N LEU A 3 2.44 -8.94 -4.51
CA LEU A 3 3.61 -8.06 -4.50
C LEU A 3 3.55 -7.03 -3.37
N ASP A 4 2.36 -6.55 -3.04
CA ASP A 4 2.18 -5.54 -2.00
C ASP A 4 2.49 -6.04 -0.60
N LEU A 5 2.59 -7.35 -0.39
CA LEU A 5 2.99 -7.94 0.89
C LEU A 5 4.51 -8.02 1.04
N ASN A 6 5.26 -7.82 -0.03
CA ASN A 6 6.71 -7.78 0.01
C ASN A 6 7.21 -6.38 0.35
N PHE A 7 8.27 -6.27 1.13
CA PHE A 7 8.87 -4.97 1.44
C PHE A 7 9.48 -4.34 0.18
N SER A 8 10.09 -5.16 -0.67
CA SER A 8 10.63 -4.70 -1.95
C SER A 8 10.63 -5.84 -2.96
N TYR A 9 10.76 -5.51 -4.24
CA TYR A 9 10.76 -6.50 -5.30
C TYR A 9 11.55 -5.98 -6.52
N THR A 10 11.99 -6.92 -7.36
CA THR A 10 12.69 -6.63 -8.61
C THR A 10 11.81 -6.96 -9.81
N SER A 11 12.24 -6.58 -11.02
CA SER A 11 11.49 -6.92 -12.23
C SER A 11 11.39 -8.43 -12.44
N ALA A 12 12.45 -9.18 -12.07
CA ALA A 12 12.40 -10.65 -12.11
C ALA A 12 11.34 -11.21 -11.17
N ASP A 13 11.25 -10.65 -9.97
CA ASP A 13 10.23 -11.06 -8.98
C ASP A 13 8.82 -10.80 -9.52
N VAL A 14 8.60 -9.63 -10.11
CA VAL A 14 7.30 -9.23 -10.66
C VAL A 14 6.91 -10.17 -11.80
N PHE A 15 7.80 -10.39 -12.76
CA PHE A 15 7.55 -11.28 -13.89
C PHE A 15 7.22 -12.68 -13.40
N LYS A 16 8.04 -13.23 -12.51
CA LYS A 16 7.85 -14.58 -11.98
C LYS A 16 6.50 -14.72 -11.28
N SER A 17 6.14 -13.71 -10.47
CA SER A 17 4.89 -13.71 -9.74
C SER A 17 3.69 -13.77 -10.68
N PHE A 18 3.64 -12.90 -11.69
CA PHE A 18 2.53 -12.85 -12.63
C PHE A 18 2.51 -14.05 -13.57
N TYR A 19 3.67 -14.52 -14.00
CA TYR A 19 3.76 -15.71 -14.84
C TYR A 19 3.22 -16.96 -14.13
N GLN A 20 3.59 -17.13 -12.85
CA GLN A 20 3.15 -18.28 -12.05
C GLN A 20 1.66 -18.26 -11.75
N MET A 21 1.04 -17.10 -11.71
CA MET A 21 -0.40 -16.98 -11.47
C MET A 21 -1.24 -17.60 -12.59
N GLY A 22 -0.72 -17.61 -13.82
CA GLY A 22 -1.48 -18.01 -14.98
C GLY A 22 -2.50 -16.94 -15.37
N GLU A 23 -3.20 -17.14 -16.49
CA GLU A 23 -4.15 -16.18 -17.03
C GLU A 23 -5.30 -15.89 -16.05
N ASN A 24 -5.90 -16.91 -15.49
CA ASN A 24 -7.00 -16.75 -14.55
C ASN A 24 -6.53 -16.08 -13.26
N GLY A 25 -5.35 -16.46 -12.77
CA GLY A 25 -4.79 -15.86 -11.57
C GLY A 25 -4.48 -14.38 -11.74
N ARG A 26 -3.95 -14.00 -12.90
CA ARG A 26 -3.69 -12.58 -13.22
C ARG A 26 -4.98 -11.78 -13.29
N TYR A 27 -6.02 -12.35 -13.87
CA TYR A 27 -7.33 -11.71 -13.97
C TYR A 27 -7.92 -11.47 -12.59
N ILE A 28 -7.88 -12.48 -11.72
CA ILE A 28 -8.35 -12.38 -10.34
C ILE A 28 -7.53 -11.35 -9.56
N ASN A 29 -6.20 -11.36 -9.73
CA ASN A 29 -5.32 -10.39 -9.08
C ASN A 29 -5.65 -8.96 -9.51
N LEU A 30 -5.89 -8.74 -10.80
CA LEU A 30 -6.23 -7.42 -11.33
C LEU A 30 -7.51 -6.89 -10.69
N TYR A 31 -8.56 -7.70 -10.63
CA TYR A 31 -9.82 -7.31 -10.01
C TYR A 31 -9.66 -7.08 -8.50
N SER A 32 -8.93 -7.97 -7.81
CA SER A 32 -8.65 -7.79 -6.39
C SER A 32 -7.95 -6.47 -6.12
N THR A 33 -6.90 -6.16 -6.92
CA THR A 33 -6.11 -4.95 -6.75
C THR A 33 -6.97 -3.71 -6.98
N LEU A 34 -7.80 -3.72 -8.03
CA LEU A 34 -8.60 -2.55 -8.37
C LEU A 34 -9.79 -2.34 -7.43
N ILE A 35 -10.34 -3.41 -6.86
CA ILE A 35 -11.55 -3.34 -6.05
C ILE A 35 -11.23 -3.48 -4.56
N LEU A 36 -10.73 -4.65 -4.14
CA LEU A 36 -10.53 -4.94 -2.71
C LEU A 36 -9.41 -4.09 -2.11
N ASP A 37 -8.30 -3.95 -2.81
CA ASP A 37 -7.16 -3.20 -2.32
C ASP A 37 -7.38 -1.68 -2.40
N THR A 38 -8.47 -1.24 -3.03
CA THR A 38 -8.91 0.16 -2.97
C THR A 38 -9.85 0.38 -1.80
N ILE A 39 -10.74 -0.59 -1.52
CA ILE A 39 -11.68 -0.50 -0.41
C ILE A 39 -10.95 -0.54 0.94
N TYR A 40 -9.95 -1.44 1.10
CA TYR A 40 -9.20 -1.56 2.35
C TYR A 40 -8.55 -0.25 2.81
N PRO A 41 -7.81 0.48 1.95
CA PRO A 41 -7.23 1.77 2.38
C PRO A 41 -8.27 2.77 2.82
N ILE A 42 -9.42 2.81 2.17
CA ILE A 42 -10.50 3.72 2.56
C ILE A 42 -10.97 3.38 3.98
N LEU A 43 -11.19 2.09 4.27
CA LEU A 43 -11.66 1.65 5.57
C LEU A 43 -10.64 1.91 6.68
N TYR A 44 -9.40 1.45 6.52
CA TYR A 44 -8.42 1.60 7.61
C TYR A 44 -8.01 3.06 7.80
N THR A 45 -7.92 3.84 6.73
CA THR A 45 -7.58 5.27 6.83
C THR A 45 -8.67 6.02 7.58
N SER A 46 -9.95 5.73 7.28
CA SER A 46 -11.07 6.35 7.98
C SER A 46 -11.03 6.05 9.47
N LEU A 47 -10.79 4.79 9.84
CA LEU A 47 -10.71 4.38 11.24
C LEU A 47 -9.55 5.07 11.95
N ILE A 48 -8.39 5.13 11.33
CA ILE A 48 -7.19 5.71 11.93
C ILE A 48 -7.30 7.23 12.02
N LEU A 49 -7.86 7.89 11.01
CA LEU A 49 -8.12 9.34 11.08
C LEU A 49 -9.04 9.65 12.23
N GLY A 50 -10.11 8.85 12.41
CA GLY A 50 -11.02 9.02 13.55
C GLY A 50 -10.30 8.88 14.89
N ALA A 51 -9.44 7.85 15.01
CA ALA A 51 -8.66 7.64 16.24
C ALA A 51 -7.66 8.79 16.47
N TYR A 52 -7.00 9.26 15.43
CA TYR A 52 -6.04 10.37 15.54
C TYR A 52 -6.74 11.67 15.96
N VAL A 53 -7.88 11.98 15.38
CA VAL A 53 -8.65 13.16 15.76
C VAL A 53 -9.03 13.10 17.24
N LYS A 54 -9.39 11.91 17.71
CA LYS A 54 -9.76 11.71 19.11
C LYS A 54 -8.57 11.80 20.06
N LEU A 55 -7.41 11.24 19.67
CA LEU A 55 -6.22 11.19 20.52
C LEU A 55 -5.38 12.47 20.46
N PHE A 56 -5.36 13.15 19.31
CA PHE A 56 -4.51 14.32 19.07
C PHE A 56 -5.36 15.52 18.64
N LYS A 57 -6.26 15.95 19.52
CA LYS A 57 -7.27 16.97 19.20
C LYS A 57 -6.72 18.29 18.69
N ASN A 58 -5.52 18.68 19.14
CA ASN A 58 -4.96 19.98 18.82
C ASN A 58 -3.81 19.93 17.81
N ASN A 59 -3.59 18.78 17.16
CA ASN A 59 -2.46 18.62 16.24
C ASN A 59 -2.94 18.06 14.90
N ASN A 60 -3.36 18.96 14.00
CA ASN A 60 -3.84 18.58 12.67
C ASN A 60 -2.73 18.06 11.77
N LEU A 61 -1.46 18.41 12.04
CA LEU A 61 -0.34 17.94 11.20
C LEU A 61 -0.16 16.43 11.24
N ILE A 62 -0.53 15.81 12.36
CA ILE A 62 -0.40 14.37 12.51
C ILE A 62 -1.31 13.60 11.55
N LEU A 63 -2.37 14.25 11.07
CA LEU A 63 -3.29 13.64 10.11
C LEU A 63 -2.66 13.40 8.74
N PHE A 64 -1.53 14.03 8.46
CA PHE A 64 -0.78 13.76 7.22
C PHE A 64 -0.27 12.33 7.15
N ILE A 65 -0.01 11.67 8.29
CA ILE A 65 0.54 10.32 8.30
C ILE A 65 -0.42 9.30 7.67
N PRO A 66 -1.67 9.15 8.15
CA PRO A 66 -2.59 8.23 7.50
C PRO A 66 -2.99 8.65 6.09
N THR A 67 -3.05 9.95 5.81
CA THR A 67 -3.35 10.45 4.47
C THR A 67 -2.24 10.06 3.50
N THR A 68 -0.97 10.18 3.90
CA THR A 68 0.17 9.76 3.08
C THR A 68 0.12 8.25 2.84
N ALA A 69 -0.17 7.46 3.88
CA ALA A 69 -0.29 6.01 3.73
C ALA A 69 -1.38 5.65 2.72
N PHE A 70 -2.51 6.33 2.77
CA PHE A 70 -3.60 6.12 1.81
C PHE A 70 -3.16 6.40 0.38
N LEU A 71 -2.51 7.55 0.14
CA LEU A 71 -2.05 7.92 -1.19
C LEU A 71 -1.00 6.94 -1.73
N LEU A 72 -0.08 6.49 -0.87
CA LEU A 72 0.93 5.51 -1.26
C LEU A 72 0.28 4.18 -1.63
N ASP A 73 -0.73 3.75 -0.88
CA ASP A 73 -1.43 2.49 -1.13
C ASP A 73 -2.17 2.54 -2.47
N ILE A 74 -2.86 3.63 -2.76
CA ILE A 74 -3.55 3.81 -4.04
C ILE A 74 -2.55 3.84 -5.20
N THR A 75 -1.44 4.56 -5.05
CA THR A 75 -0.38 4.62 -6.06
C THR A 75 0.20 3.23 -6.33
N GLU A 76 0.45 2.46 -5.28
CA GLU A 76 0.94 1.09 -5.40
C GLU A 76 -0.06 0.22 -6.15
N ASN A 77 -1.34 0.31 -5.83
CA ASN A 77 -2.37 -0.50 -6.47
C ASN A 77 -2.45 -0.22 -7.96
N ILE A 78 -2.40 1.05 -8.36
CA ILE A 78 -2.39 1.44 -9.78
C ILE A 78 -1.16 0.86 -10.47
N ASN A 79 0.01 0.95 -9.84
CA ASN A 79 1.25 0.44 -10.42
C ASN A 79 1.22 -1.09 -10.56
N ILE A 80 0.72 -1.80 -9.55
CA ILE A 80 0.60 -3.27 -9.60
C ILE A 80 -0.37 -3.69 -10.70
N ALA A 81 -1.50 -3.00 -10.84
CA ALA A 81 -2.46 -3.29 -11.92
C ALA A 81 -1.81 -3.08 -13.29
N TYR A 82 -1.05 -2.00 -13.46
CA TYR A 82 -0.34 -1.75 -14.70
C TYR A 82 0.69 -2.84 -15.00
N MET A 83 1.46 -3.26 -14.00
CA MET A 83 2.45 -4.32 -14.16
C MET A 83 1.79 -5.66 -14.50
N ASN A 84 0.62 -5.94 -13.92
CA ASN A 84 -0.14 -7.15 -14.22
C ASN A 84 -0.52 -7.21 -15.70
N ILE A 85 -1.03 -6.10 -16.23
CA ILE A 85 -1.44 -6.02 -17.64
C ILE A 85 -0.22 -6.15 -18.57
N ASN A 86 0.92 -5.60 -18.18
CA ASN A 86 2.12 -5.53 -19.00
C ASN A 86 3.26 -6.41 -18.46
N TYR A 87 2.94 -7.55 -17.83
CA TYR A 87 3.96 -8.38 -17.18
C TYR A 87 5.00 -8.96 -18.14
N LEU A 88 4.69 -9.04 -19.42
CA LEU A 88 5.64 -9.52 -20.45
C LEU A 88 6.61 -8.42 -20.92
N ASP A 89 6.30 -7.16 -20.66
CA ASP A 89 7.08 -6.02 -21.14
C ASP A 89 7.23 -5.01 -19.99
N LEU A 90 7.96 -5.43 -18.95
CA LEU A 90 8.15 -4.62 -17.75
C LEU A 90 9.28 -3.61 -17.96
N ASN A 91 9.04 -2.37 -17.54
CA ASN A 91 10.05 -1.32 -17.47
C ASN A 91 10.74 -1.40 -16.12
N GLU A 92 12.07 -1.61 -16.12
CA GLU A 92 12.82 -1.76 -14.87
C GLU A 92 12.74 -0.51 -13.98
N THR A 93 12.72 0.67 -14.58
CA THR A 93 12.60 1.92 -13.83
C THR A 93 11.26 1.97 -13.12
N GLN A 94 10.18 1.60 -13.80
CA GLN A 94 8.84 1.57 -13.21
C GLN A 94 8.75 0.55 -12.07
N VAL A 95 9.32 -0.64 -12.25
CA VAL A 95 9.33 -1.66 -11.20
C VAL A 95 10.12 -1.16 -9.98
N MET A 96 11.26 -0.53 -10.21
CA MET A 96 12.07 0.04 -9.13
C MET A 96 11.30 1.12 -8.37
N LEU A 97 10.64 2.04 -9.09
CA LEU A 97 9.83 3.08 -8.46
C LEU A 97 8.67 2.47 -7.68
N GLY A 98 8.01 1.46 -8.23
CA GLY A 98 6.94 0.74 -7.54
C GLY A 98 7.42 0.05 -6.28
N SER A 99 8.60 -0.58 -6.33
CA SER A 99 9.21 -1.21 -5.17
C SER A 99 9.53 -0.18 -4.08
N MET A 100 10.05 0.99 -4.48
CA MET A 100 10.31 2.09 -3.54
C MET A 100 9.02 2.58 -2.90
N VAL A 101 7.95 2.73 -3.66
CA VAL A 101 6.64 3.13 -3.13
C VAL A 101 6.15 2.10 -2.11
N THR A 102 6.29 0.82 -2.40
CA THR A 102 5.90 -0.25 -1.49
C THR A 102 6.71 -0.18 -0.18
N SER A 103 8.02 0.03 -0.27
CA SER A 103 8.87 0.16 0.91
C SER A 103 8.47 1.36 1.76
N ILE A 104 8.26 2.51 1.13
CA ILE A 104 7.85 3.74 1.82
C ILE A 104 6.47 3.55 2.45
N LYS A 105 5.56 2.88 1.75
CA LYS A 105 4.23 2.57 2.28
C LYS A 105 4.34 1.79 3.59
N TRP A 106 5.13 0.72 3.63
CA TRP A 106 5.26 -0.10 4.83
C TRP A 106 5.92 0.67 5.97
N LEU A 107 6.91 1.52 5.67
CA LEU A 107 7.51 2.39 6.68
C LEU A 107 6.50 3.39 7.23
N THR A 108 5.66 3.96 6.37
CA THR A 108 4.62 4.91 6.76
C THR A 108 3.57 4.24 7.64
N ILE A 109 3.14 3.04 7.27
CA ILE A 109 2.17 2.25 8.06
C ILE A 109 2.74 1.93 9.44
N THR A 110 4.00 1.52 9.52
CA THR A 110 4.66 1.25 10.79
C THR A 110 4.68 2.50 11.67
N THR A 111 5.08 3.64 11.10
CA THR A 111 5.08 4.92 11.81
C THR A 111 3.68 5.26 12.31
N MET A 112 2.68 5.08 11.46
CA MET A 112 1.28 5.37 11.78
C MET A 112 0.80 4.55 12.98
N ILE A 113 1.13 3.27 13.03
CA ILE A 113 0.77 2.38 14.13
C ILE A 113 1.51 2.78 15.40
N LEU A 114 2.81 3.08 15.32
CA LEU A 114 3.60 3.49 16.48
C LEU A 114 3.08 4.80 17.07
N VAL A 115 2.72 5.77 16.25
CA VAL A 115 2.14 7.04 16.69
C VAL A 115 0.79 6.80 17.36
N LEU A 116 -0.02 5.90 16.82
CA LEU A 116 -1.32 5.55 17.41
C LEU A 116 -1.14 4.94 18.79
N VAL A 117 -0.22 3.98 18.92
CA VAL A 117 0.09 3.34 20.22
C VAL A 117 0.60 4.38 21.23
N PHE A 118 1.54 5.23 20.79
CA PHE A 118 2.08 6.29 21.66
C PHE A 118 0.97 7.22 22.16
N GLY A 119 0.09 7.65 21.26
CA GLY A 119 -1.03 8.51 21.62
C GLY A 119 -1.98 7.86 22.62
N TYR A 120 -2.26 6.57 22.43
CA TYR A 120 -3.11 5.80 23.35
C TYR A 120 -2.47 5.68 24.73
N LEU A 121 -1.16 5.36 24.78
CA LEU A 121 -0.44 5.23 26.06
C LEU A 121 -0.34 6.56 26.79
N LYS A 122 -0.10 7.65 26.05
CA LYS A 122 -0.01 8.97 26.64
C LYS A 122 -1.34 9.43 27.24
N LYS A 123 -2.46 9.03 26.64
CA LYS A 123 -3.79 9.40 27.14
C LYS A 123 -4.10 8.70 28.46
N LYS A 124 -3.55 7.50 28.66
CA LYS A 124 -3.69 6.78 29.91
C LYS A 124 -2.81 7.38 31.00
#